data_c70369123d9f697b89a240749f30e6af
#
_entry.id   c70369123d9f697b89a240749f30e6af
#
_cell.length_a   1.000
_cell.length_b   1.000
_cell.length_c   1.000
_cell.angle_alpha   90.00
_cell.angle_beta   90.00
_cell.angle_gamma   90.00
#
_symmetry.space_group_name_H-M   'P 1'
#
loop_
_entity.id
_entity.type
_entity.pdbx_description
1 polymer ?
#
loop_
_entity_poly.entity_id
_entity_poly.type
_entity_poly.pdbx_seq_one_letter_code
_entity_poly.pdbx_strand_id
1 'polypeptide(L)'
;ILSLKFIKINLLKYTFFLTFIMFSVTHSTIIPSKNNWTEKLDNSWEAFDTVQKDILVESERVVFIDITADWCLTCKANKLLVLDSSYVKMAFNKQNVVKMRGDWTQKNSKILSYLNENGRFGIPFNIVYGPSAKSGIILPEILTSELVINALKNAK
;
A
#
# COMPACT_ATOMS: atom_id res chain seq x y z
N ILE A 1 -64.78 13.82 -22.38
CA ILE A 1 -63.52 13.57 -23.13
C ILE A 1 -62.30 14.33 -22.51
N LEU A 2 -62.51 15.50 -21.91
CA LEU A 2 -61.42 16.29 -21.28
C LEU A 2 -60.89 15.68 -19.99
N SER A 3 -61.76 15.06 -19.18
CA SER A 3 -61.39 14.46 -17.88
C SER A 3 -60.41 13.28 -17.98
N LEU A 4 -60.55 12.44 -18.99
CA LEU A 4 -59.67 11.27 -19.22
C LEU A 4 -58.25 11.67 -19.67
N LYS A 5 -58.08 12.78 -20.37
CA LYS A 5 -56.76 13.29 -20.75
C LYS A 5 -55.97 13.83 -19.55
N PHE A 6 -56.65 14.48 -18.59
CA PHE A 6 -56.03 15.03 -17.39
C PHE A 6 -55.51 13.93 -16.47
N ILE A 7 -56.28 12.83 -16.34
CA ILE A 7 -55.86 11.66 -15.51
C ILE A 7 -54.65 10.96 -16.12
N LYS A 8 -54.61 10.79 -17.45
CA LYS A 8 -53.44 10.19 -18.13
C LYS A 8 -52.16 11.01 -18.00
N ILE A 9 -52.24 12.34 -18.06
CA ILE A 9 -51.10 13.23 -17.94
C ILE A 9 -50.51 13.20 -16.50
N ASN A 10 -51.39 13.15 -15.51
CA ASN A 10 -50.94 13.03 -14.13
C ASN A 10 -50.32 11.65 -13.83
N LEU A 11 -50.91 10.58 -14.34
CA LEU A 11 -50.38 9.24 -14.18
C LEU A 11 -48.98 9.11 -14.81
N LEU A 12 -48.77 9.69 -15.98
CA LEU A 12 -47.46 9.69 -16.66
C LEU A 12 -46.39 10.47 -15.88
N LYS A 13 -46.77 11.59 -15.25
CA LYS A 13 -45.87 12.36 -14.37
C LYS A 13 -45.49 11.56 -13.11
N TYR A 14 -46.44 10.86 -12.51
CA TYR A 14 -46.15 10.02 -11.33
C TYR A 14 -45.26 8.81 -11.66
N THR A 15 -45.45 8.18 -12.81
CA THR A 15 -44.57 7.08 -13.24
C THR A 15 -43.14 7.58 -13.52
N PHE A 16 -42.98 8.76 -14.13
CA PHE A 16 -41.68 9.36 -14.37
C PHE A 16 -40.97 9.76 -13.06
N PHE A 17 -41.75 10.26 -12.09
CA PHE A 17 -41.21 10.62 -10.78
C PHE A 17 -40.82 9.41 -9.97
N LEU A 18 -41.57 8.32 -10.00
CA LEU A 18 -41.26 7.05 -9.37
C LEU A 18 -40.03 6.38 -9.98
N THR A 19 -39.89 6.40 -11.30
CA THR A 19 -38.68 5.84 -11.95
C THR A 19 -37.42 6.67 -11.65
N PHE A 20 -37.58 8.01 -11.54
CA PHE A 20 -36.47 8.88 -11.15
C PHE A 20 -36.01 8.65 -9.69
N ILE A 21 -36.94 8.44 -8.77
CA ILE A 21 -36.63 8.11 -7.37
C ILE A 21 -35.95 6.75 -7.29
N MET A 22 -36.43 5.74 -8.00
CA MET A 22 -35.84 4.41 -8.03
C MET A 22 -34.42 4.44 -8.63
N PHE A 23 -34.21 5.24 -9.68
CA PHE A 23 -32.90 5.43 -10.28
C PHE A 23 -31.93 6.15 -9.33
N SER A 24 -32.41 7.14 -8.57
CA SER A 24 -31.59 7.84 -7.57
C SER A 24 -31.19 6.95 -6.39
N VAL A 25 -32.08 6.07 -5.95
CA VAL A 25 -31.79 5.14 -4.85
C VAL A 25 -30.78 4.07 -5.28
N THR A 26 -30.88 3.55 -6.52
CA THR A 26 -29.94 2.55 -7.02
C THR A 26 -28.55 3.15 -7.27
N HIS A 27 -28.44 4.45 -7.62
CA HIS A 27 -27.14 5.11 -7.77
C HIS A 27 -26.46 5.41 -6.43
N SER A 28 -27.23 5.60 -5.37
CA SER A 28 -26.67 5.88 -4.03
C SER A 28 -26.02 4.66 -3.39
N THR A 29 -26.31 3.45 -3.86
CA THR A 29 -25.72 2.21 -3.32
C THR A 29 -24.46 1.76 -4.07
N ILE A 30 -24.08 2.43 -5.17
CA ILE A 30 -22.90 2.12 -5.98
C ILE A 30 -21.76 3.14 -5.75
N ILE A 31 -21.88 4.04 -4.77
CA ILE A 31 -20.68 4.69 -4.25
C ILE A 31 -19.98 3.59 -3.46
N PRO A 32 -18.85 3.02 -3.94
CA PRO A 32 -18.08 2.15 -3.10
C PRO A 32 -17.79 2.97 -1.86
N SER A 33 -18.28 2.51 -0.73
CA SER A 33 -17.88 2.96 0.59
C SER A 33 -16.41 3.32 0.48
N LYS A 34 -16.08 4.57 0.83
CA LYS A 34 -14.72 5.08 1.00
C LYS A 34 -13.88 3.90 1.41
N ASN A 35 -13.22 3.29 0.42
CA ASN A 35 -12.44 2.10 0.67
C ASN A 35 -11.56 2.49 1.82
N ASN A 36 -11.75 1.88 2.94
CA ASN A 36 -10.75 1.79 3.96
C ASN A 36 -9.58 1.04 3.33
N TRP A 37 -8.82 1.77 2.48
CA TRP A 37 -7.43 1.53 2.21
C TRP A 37 -6.59 1.83 3.46
N THR A 38 -7.24 2.18 4.59
CA THR A 38 -6.73 1.84 5.89
C THR A 38 -6.73 0.31 5.91
N GLU A 39 -5.81 -0.24 5.05
CA GLU A 39 -4.87 -1.13 5.58
C GLU A 39 -5.44 -1.89 6.78
N LYS A 40 -6.03 -3.03 6.49
CA LYS A 40 -5.72 -4.16 7.32
C LYS A 40 -4.21 -4.25 7.21
N LEU A 41 -3.49 -3.53 8.11
CA LEU A 41 -2.06 -3.66 8.31
C LEU A 41 -1.84 -5.16 8.27
N ASP A 42 -1.18 -5.63 7.22
CA ASP A 42 -0.71 -6.99 7.21
C ASP A 42 0.10 -7.08 8.49
N ASN A 43 -0.48 -7.71 9.54
CA ASN A 43 0.10 -7.79 10.90
C ASN A 43 1.52 -8.36 10.91
N SER A 44 2.07 -8.64 9.73
CA SER A 44 3.41 -9.10 9.50
C SER A 44 4.43 -7.96 9.28
N TRP A 45 4.01 -6.68 9.16
CA TRP A 45 4.93 -5.54 9.05
C TRP A 45 5.09 -4.86 10.41
N GLU A 46 6.36 -4.70 10.81
CA GLU A 46 6.73 -3.97 12.01
C GLU A 46 6.88 -2.47 11.70
N ALA A 47 6.70 -1.62 12.71
CA ALA A 47 7.00 -0.20 12.56
C ALA A 47 8.51 0.00 12.33
N PHE A 48 8.87 0.95 11.47
CA PHE A 48 10.24 1.30 11.19
C PHE A 48 10.97 1.76 12.45
N ASP A 49 12.05 1.07 12.80
CA ASP A 49 12.93 1.41 13.90
C ASP A 49 14.38 1.03 13.57
N THR A 50 15.30 2.00 13.60
CA THR A 50 16.70 1.78 13.25
C THR A 50 17.44 0.98 14.29
N VAL A 51 17.13 1.16 15.58
CA VAL A 51 17.76 0.41 16.68
C VAL A 51 17.35 -1.05 16.60
N GLN A 52 16.06 -1.31 16.43
CA GLN A 52 15.55 -2.66 16.27
C GLN A 52 16.14 -3.34 15.02
N LYS A 53 16.27 -2.61 13.91
CA LYS A 53 16.94 -3.09 12.69
C LYS A 53 18.37 -3.55 13.00
N ASP A 54 19.16 -2.75 13.73
CA ASP A 54 20.56 -3.09 14.06
C ASP A 54 20.63 -4.35 14.91
N ILE A 55 19.82 -4.48 15.95
CA ILE A 55 19.72 -5.67 16.80
C ILE A 55 19.40 -6.91 15.98
N LEU A 56 18.45 -6.81 15.04
CA LEU A 56 18.06 -7.94 14.20
C LEU A 56 19.18 -8.37 13.25
N VAL A 57 19.86 -7.41 12.62
CA VAL A 57 20.98 -7.70 11.72
C VAL A 57 22.17 -8.32 12.48
N GLU A 58 22.46 -7.86 13.68
CA GLU A 58 23.47 -8.46 14.57
C GLU A 58 23.09 -9.89 15.00
N SER A 59 21.78 -10.16 15.10
CA SER A 59 21.24 -11.50 15.37
C SER A 59 21.07 -12.36 14.10
N GLU A 60 21.82 -12.02 13.04
CA GLU A 60 21.82 -12.74 11.76
C GLU A 60 20.47 -12.84 11.05
N ARG A 61 19.57 -11.88 11.33
CA ARG A 61 18.26 -11.80 10.66
C ARG A 61 18.34 -10.94 9.41
N VAL A 62 17.59 -11.34 8.40
CA VAL A 62 17.37 -10.50 7.22
C VAL A 62 16.21 -9.54 7.50
N VAL A 63 16.44 -8.25 7.26
CA VAL A 63 15.47 -7.18 7.48
C VAL A 63 15.20 -6.48 6.15
N PHE A 64 13.94 -6.38 5.76
CA PHE A 64 13.47 -5.59 4.62
C PHE A 64 12.78 -4.32 5.12
N ILE A 65 13.25 -3.16 4.69
CA ILE A 65 12.67 -1.87 5.06
C ILE A 65 11.99 -1.25 3.84
N ASP A 66 10.74 -0.80 4.03
CA ASP A 66 9.92 -0.09 3.05
C ASP A 66 9.55 1.29 3.61
N ILE A 67 10.16 2.37 3.08
CA ILE A 67 9.73 3.74 3.39
C ILE A 67 8.77 4.20 2.31
N THR A 68 7.56 4.52 2.75
CA THR A 68 6.40 4.78 1.90
C THR A 68 5.58 5.98 2.37
N ALA A 69 4.56 6.39 1.63
CA ALA A 69 3.56 7.37 2.05
C ALA A 69 2.25 7.20 1.28
N ASP A 70 1.14 7.68 1.84
CA ASP A 70 -0.18 7.60 1.21
C ASP A 70 -0.30 8.37 -0.12
N TRP A 71 0.44 9.45 -0.26
CA TRP A 71 0.47 10.26 -1.48
C TRP A 71 1.40 9.72 -2.57
N CYS A 72 2.23 8.69 -2.27
CA CYS A 72 3.22 8.14 -3.18
C CYS A 72 2.62 7.06 -4.10
N LEU A 73 2.35 7.41 -5.35
CA LEU A 73 1.76 6.48 -6.33
C LEU A 73 2.69 5.31 -6.67
N THR A 74 3.98 5.57 -6.81
CA THR A 74 4.98 4.52 -7.09
C THR A 74 5.10 3.55 -5.93
N CYS A 75 5.02 4.04 -4.68
CA CYS A 75 4.99 3.19 -3.49
C CYS A 75 3.79 2.24 -3.52
N LYS A 76 2.61 2.75 -3.87
CA LYS A 76 1.38 1.93 -4.00
C LYS A 76 1.52 0.89 -5.10
N ALA A 77 2.09 1.25 -6.24
CA ALA A 77 2.36 0.30 -7.32
C ALA A 77 3.33 -0.80 -6.87
N ASN A 78 4.46 -0.44 -6.24
CA ASN A 78 5.41 -1.41 -5.69
C ASN A 78 4.75 -2.35 -4.68
N LYS A 79 3.93 -1.80 -3.77
CA LYS A 79 3.20 -2.61 -2.80
C LYS A 79 2.30 -3.63 -3.50
N LEU A 80 1.38 -3.15 -4.35
CA LEU A 80 0.35 -4.00 -4.97
C LEU A 80 0.92 -5.04 -5.94
N LEU A 81 1.88 -4.62 -6.78
CA LEU A 81 2.36 -5.46 -7.88
C LEU A 81 3.53 -6.36 -7.47
N VAL A 82 4.30 -5.98 -6.45
CA VAL A 82 5.52 -6.67 -6.07
C VAL A 82 5.48 -7.19 -4.64
N LEU A 83 5.41 -6.32 -3.63
CA LEU A 83 5.54 -6.71 -2.23
C LEU A 83 4.37 -7.59 -1.75
N ASP A 84 3.16 -7.35 -2.28
CA ASP A 84 1.96 -8.12 -1.97
C ASP A 84 1.78 -9.35 -2.87
N SER A 85 2.64 -9.56 -3.86
CA SER A 85 2.59 -10.75 -4.71
C SER A 85 2.85 -12.02 -3.88
N SER A 86 2.19 -13.12 -4.25
CA SER A 86 2.39 -14.41 -3.58
C SER A 86 3.86 -14.86 -3.65
N TYR A 87 4.54 -14.55 -4.75
CA TYR A 87 5.93 -14.92 -4.98
C TYR A 87 6.90 -14.24 -4.00
N VAL A 88 6.76 -12.93 -3.79
CA VAL A 88 7.58 -12.18 -2.83
C VAL A 88 7.18 -12.53 -1.39
N LYS A 89 5.89 -12.67 -1.08
CA LYS A 89 5.42 -13.12 0.25
C LYS A 89 5.98 -14.49 0.61
N MET A 90 6.00 -15.43 -0.31
CA MET A 90 6.63 -16.74 -0.07
C MET A 90 8.14 -16.61 0.18
N ALA A 91 8.85 -15.72 -0.53
CA ALA A 91 10.27 -15.50 -0.31
C ALA A 91 10.55 -14.90 1.08
N PHE A 92 9.77 -13.91 1.50
CA PHE A 92 9.84 -13.34 2.85
C PHE A 92 9.65 -14.41 3.93
N ASN A 93 8.60 -15.24 3.79
CA ASN A 93 8.30 -16.29 4.76
C ASN A 93 9.38 -17.38 4.78
N LYS A 94 9.83 -17.87 3.61
CA LYS A 94 10.85 -18.91 3.49
C LYS A 94 12.18 -18.51 4.13
N GLN A 95 12.53 -17.23 4.07
CA GLN A 95 13.76 -16.70 4.63
C GLN A 95 13.57 -16.09 6.03
N ASN A 96 12.35 -16.15 6.58
CA ASN A 96 12.00 -15.58 7.87
C ASN A 96 12.41 -14.10 7.99
N VAL A 97 12.13 -13.32 6.94
CA VAL A 97 12.50 -11.90 6.82
C VAL A 97 11.65 -11.07 7.77
N VAL A 98 12.29 -10.21 8.55
CA VAL A 98 11.59 -9.17 9.31
C VAL A 98 11.29 -8.01 8.36
N LYS A 99 10.03 -7.64 8.25
CA LYS A 99 9.58 -6.55 7.39
C LYS A 99 9.27 -5.33 8.24
N MET A 100 9.91 -4.21 7.96
CA MET A 100 9.66 -2.94 8.63
C MET A 100 9.13 -1.91 7.65
N ARG A 101 8.15 -1.13 8.08
CA ARG A 101 7.58 -0.06 7.27
C ARG A 101 7.66 1.28 7.98
N GLY A 102 8.20 2.28 7.27
CA GLY A 102 8.19 3.67 7.67
C GLY A 102 7.18 4.46 6.86
N ASP A 103 6.16 4.96 7.53
CA ASP A 103 5.17 5.85 6.92
C ASP A 103 5.65 7.31 6.99
N TRP A 104 5.88 7.91 5.82
CA TRP A 104 6.29 9.29 5.66
C TRP A 104 5.16 10.18 5.09
N THR A 105 3.93 9.79 5.32
CA THR A 105 2.74 10.57 4.92
C THR A 105 2.76 11.94 5.60
N GLN A 106 3.17 11.98 6.86
CA GLN A 106 3.44 13.19 7.63
C GLN A 106 4.94 13.41 7.81
N LYS A 107 5.36 14.67 8.07
CA LYS A 107 6.76 14.98 8.35
C LYS A 107 7.30 14.14 9.51
N ASN A 108 8.39 13.43 9.25
CA ASN A 108 9.05 12.58 10.24
C ASN A 108 10.57 12.77 10.11
N SER A 109 11.17 13.39 11.11
CA SER A 109 12.61 13.70 11.11
C SER A 109 13.48 12.45 11.15
N LYS A 110 13.04 11.38 11.83
CA LYS A 110 13.78 10.11 11.87
C LYS A 110 13.85 9.47 10.49
N ILE A 111 12.73 9.44 9.76
CA ILE A 111 12.70 8.93 8.38
C ILE A 111 13.55 9.81 7.47
N LEU A 112 13.46 11.14 7.60
CA LEU A 112 14.26 12.05 6.79
C LEU A 112 15.77 11.85 7.02
N SER A 113 16.22 11.76 8.29
CA SER A 113 17.62 11.46 8.60
C SER A 113 18.07 10.14 8.00
N TYR A 114 17.27 9.11 8.16
CA TYR A 114 17.57 7.78 7.64
C TYR A 114 17.68 7.76 6.11
N LEU A 115 16.81 8.47 5.39
CA LEU A 115 16.92 8.61 3.93
C LEU A 115 18.22 9.32 3.55
N ASN A 116 18.55 10.44 4.22
CA ASN A 116 19.77 11.21 3.95
C ASN A 116 21.05 10.39 4.22
N GLU A 117 21.08 9.61 5.31
CA GLU A 117 22.19 8.71 5.65
C GLU A 117 22.43 7.66 4.56
N ASN A 118 21.36 7.26 3.85
CA ASN A 118 21.44 6.33 2.73
C ASN A 118 21.57 7.02 1.36
N GLY A 119 21.87 8.35 1.33
CA GLY A 119 22.05 9.11 0.10
C GLY A 119 20.76 9.28 -0.71
N ARG A 120 19.59 9.25 -0.04
CA ARG A 120 18.27 9.37 -0.67
C ARG A 120 17.55 10.61 -0.14
N PHE A 121 16.77 11.25 -1.01
CA PHE A 121 16.04 12.48 -0.70
C PHE A 121 14.53 12.35 -0.92
N GLY A 122 14.06 11.15 -1.22
CA GLY A 122 12.66 10.88 -1.52
C GLY A 122 12.29 9.41 -1.43
N ILE A 123 11.03 9.13 -1.72
CA ILE A 123 10.41 7.80 -1.71
C ILE A 123 9.81 7.47 -3.08
N PRO A 124 9.64 6.19 -3.41
CA PRO A 124 9.82 5.01 -2.55
C PRO A 124 11.30 4.75 -2.22
N PHE A 125 11.54 4.24 -1.02
CA PHE A 125 12.86 3.79 -0.62
C PHE A 125 12.76 2.40 0.00
N ASN A 126 13.44 1.44 -0.60
CA ASN A 126 13.47 0.07 -0.16
C ASN A 126 14.93 -0.40 0.01
N ILE A 127 15.22 -1.06 1.11
CA ILE A 127 16.55 -1.56 1.42
C ILE A 127 16.48 -2.89 2.17
N VAL A 128 17.44 -3.76 1.91
CA VAL A 128 17.56 -5.07 2.56
C VAL A 128 18.84 -5.13 3.34
N TYR A 129 18.76 -5.45 4.61
CA TYR A 129 19.90 -5.73 5.48
C TYR A 129 19.97 -7.21 5.84
N GLY A 130 21.15 -7.68 6.18
CA GLY A 130 21.36 -9.02 6.68
C GLY A 130 22.82 -9.31 7.00
N PRO A 131 23.16 -10.53 7.45
CA PRO A 131 24.53 -10.87 7.85
C PRO A 131 25.57 -10.62 6.76
N SER A 132 25.24 -10.86 5.49
CA SER A 132 26.11 -10.62 4.35
C SER A 132 26.01 -9.20 3.77
N ALA A 133 25.08 -8.38 4.26
CA ALA A 133 24.82 -7.02 3.79
C ALA A 133 24.50 -6.09 4.96
N LYS A 134 25.42 -5.90 5.88
CA LYS A 134 25.23 -5.05 7.07
C LYS A 134 25.04 -3.58 6.71
N SER A 135 25.66 -3.11 5.61
CA SER A 135 25.47 -1.74 5.09
C SER A 135 24.16 -1.56 4.30
N GLY A 136 23.45 -2.65 4.05
CA GLY A 136 22.21 -2.66 3.29
C GLY A 136 22.41 -2.72 1.77
N ILE A 137 21.48 -3.39 1.11
CA ILE A 137 21.35 -3.43 -0.36
C ILE A 137 20.18 -2.53 -0.72
N ILE A 138 20.47 -1.34 -1.25
CA ILE A 138 19.45 -0.39 -1.69
C ILE A 138 18.84 -0.87 -3.00
N LEU A 139 17.51 -0.92 -3.05
CA LEU A 139 16.75 -1.32 -4.23
C LEU A 139 16.41 -0.09 -5.11
N PRO A 140 16.17 -0.29 -6.42
CA PRO A 140 15.64 0.74 -7.29
C PRO A 140 14.26 1.24 -6.82
N GLU A 141 13.89 2.46 -7.24
CA GLU A 141 12.58 3.04 -6.91
C GLU A 141 11.41 2.23 -7.48
N ILE A 142 11.57 1.65 -8.67
CA ILE A 142 10.60 0.72 -9.25
C ILE A 142 11.07 -0.69 -8.96
N LEU A 143 10.29 -1.42 -8.18
CA LEU A 143 10.60 -2.78 -7.80
C LEU A 143 10.16 -3.79 -8.86
N THR A 144 10.89 -4.90 -8.90
CA THR A 144 10.42 -6.16 -9.49
C THR A 144 10.56 -7.27 -8.47
N SER A 145 9.78 -8.33 -8.58
CA SER A 145 9.88 -9.49 -7.69
C SER A 145 11.28 -10.10 -7.70
N GLU A 146 11.93 -10.11 -8.86
CA GLU A 146 13.29 -10.65 -9.02
C GLU A 146 14.32 -9.82 -8.24
N LEU A 147 14.27 -8.48 -8.36
CA LEU A 147 15.17 -7.58 -7.61
C LEU A 147 15.03 -7.78 -6.10
N VAL A 148 13.81 -7.85 -5.59
CA VAL A 148 13.56 -8.10 -4.16
C VAL A 148 14.15 -9.44 -3.74
N ILE A 149 13.84 -10.52 -4.45
CA ILE A 149 14.29 -11.86 -4.09
C ILE A 149 15.81 -12.00 -4.17
N ASN A 150 16.44 -11.40 -5.17
CA ASN A 150 17.91 -11.42 -5.29
C ASN A 150 18.56 -10.64 -4.16
N ALA A 151 18.03 -9.47 -3.77
CA ALA A 151 18.53 -8.73 -2.63
C ALA A 151 18.41 -9.53 -1.32
N LEU A 152 17.27 -10.21 -1.09
CA LEU A 152 17.09 -11.07 0.08
C LEU A 152 18.09 -12.22 0.12
N LYS A 153 18.40 -12.85 -1.02
CA LYS A 153 19.41 -13.92 -1.10
C LYS A 153 20.82 -13.41 -0.82
N ASN A 154 21.15 -12.22 -1.36
CA ASN A 154 22.48 -11.63 -1.21
C ASN A 154 22.73 -11.06 0.18
N ALA A 155 21.67 -10.75 0.93
CA ALA A 155 21.77 -10.25 2.30
C ALA A 155 21.91 -11.37 3.35
N LYS A 156 21.63 -12.62 2.98
CA LYS A 156 21.70 -13.80 3.85
C LYS A 156 23.16 -14.32 4.02
#